data_21322565238413af19c3d4a720abdcd7
#
_entry.id   21322565238413af19c3d4a720abdcd7
#
_cell.length_a   1.000
_cell.length_b   1.000
_cell.length_c   1.000
_cell.angle_alpha   90.00
_cell.angle_beta   90.00
_cell.angle_gamma   90.00
#
_symmetry.space_group_name_H-M   'P 1'
#
loop_
_entity.id
_entity.type
_entity.pdbx_description
1 polymer ?
#
loop_
_entity_poly.entity_id
_entity_poly.type
_entity_poly.pdbx_seq_one_letter_code
_entity_poly.pdbx_strand_id
1 'polypeptide(L)'
;MDNETGKTFLDMARERWSVRKFTPEQISDVHMARILEAGRMAPSACNYQPQRVLVLQSDEAIARMRSVTHWAFNAPTVLLVCADLAESWKNVDGCDSAEVDAAIALDHMMMEAWECGVGSTWVRGFDERVMRQAFGIPATWKIVAMMPMGYPAESARPSIWHFKRKSNEEIYRFI
;
A
#
# COMPACT_ATOMS: atom_id res chain seq x y z
N MET A 1 -25.86 0.37 -4.58
CA MET A 1 -24.75 0.11 -5.52
C MET A 1 -24.46 -1.37 -5.40
N ASP A 2 -24.97 -2.13 -6.33
CA ASP A 2 -24.76 -3.58 -6.36
C ASP A 2 -23.27 -3.81 -6.66
N ASN A 3 -22.62 -4.54 -5.76
CA ASN A 3 -21.24 -4.98 -5.96
C ASN A 3 -21.25 -5.93 -7.18
N GLU A 4 -20.67 -5.53 -8.31
CA GLU A 4 -20.72 -6.30 -9.56
C GLU A 4 -20.17 -7.73 -9.41
N THR A 5 -19.36 -7.98 -8.38
CA THR A 5 -18.81 -9.32 -8.07
C THR A 5 -19.66 -10.13 -7.10
N GLY A 6 -20.66 -9.51 -6.43
CA GLY A 6 -21.44 -10.16 -5.37
C GLY A 6 -20.63 -10.57 -4.13
N LYS A 7 -19.33 -10.19 -4.04
CA LYS A 7 -18.44 -10.52 -2.93
C LYS A 7 -18.54 -9.51 -1.79
N THR A 8 -18.47 -10.00 -0.57
CA THR A 8 -18.40 -9.14 0.62
C THR A 8 -16.98 -8.63 0.85
N PHE A 9 -16.81 -7.57 1.66
CA PHE A 9 -15.48 -7.14 2.11
C PHE A 9 -14.70 -8.27 2.79
N LEU A 10 -15.37 -9.12 3.58
CA LEU A 10 -14.74 -10.24 4.25
C LEU A 10 -14.22 -11.29 3.25
N ASP A 11 -14.93 -11.52 2.15
CA ASP A 11 -14.47 -12.42 1.10
C ASP A 11 -13.22 -11.87 0.43
N MET A 12 -13.21 -10.58 0.08
CA MET A 12 -12.01 -9.91 -0.45
C MET A 12 -10.82 -9.97 0.52
N ALA A 13 -11.06 -9.71 1.80
CA ALA A 13 -10.01 -9.77 2.82
C ALA A 13 -9.40 -11.19 2.98
N ARG A 14 -10.20 -12.23 2.76
CA ARG A 14 -9.75 -13.64 2.77
C ARG A 14 -8.99 -14.00 1.51
N GLU A 15 -9.46 -13.53 0.36
CA GLU A 15 -8.91 -13.87 -0.95
C GLU A 15 -7.63 -13.10 -1.27
N ARG A 16 -7.55 -11.81 -0.87
CA ARG A 16 -6.39 -10.97 -1.15
C ARG A 16 -5.12 -11.58 -0.54
N TRP A 17 -4.09 -11.68 -1.37
CA TRP A 17 -2.75 -12.12 -0.97
C TRP A 17 -1.66 -11.20 -1.51
N SER A 18 -0.45 -11.28 -0.95
CA SER A 18 0.71 -10.47 -1.35
C SER A 18 1.30 -10.97 -2.65
N VAL A 19 0.94 -10.33 -3.77
CA VAL A 19 1.42 -10.65 -5.11
C VAL A 19 2.85 -10.14 -5.28
N ARG A 20 3.73 -10.98 -5.84
CA ARG A 20 5.16 -10.67 -6.06
C ARG A 20 5.64 -11.07 -7.46
N LYS A 21 4.72 -11.41 -8.35
CA LYS A 21 4.98 -11.65 -9.77
C LYS A 21 3.89 -10.98 -10.57
N PHE A 22 4.27 -10.08 -11.44
CA PHE A 22 3.37 -9.21 -12.19
C PHE A 22 3.58 -9.40 -13.69
N THR A 23 2.56 -9.09 -14.48
CA THR A 23 2.71 -8.86 -15.91
C THR A 23 3.42 -7.51 -16.14
N PRO A 24 3.99 -7.26 -17.32
CA PRO A 24 4.56 -5.96 -17.66
C PRO A 24 3.49 -4.90 -17.97
N GLU A 25 2.22 -5.26 -18.01
CA GLU A 25 1.10 -4.38 -18.32
C GLU A 25 0.94 -3.29 -17.26
N GLN A 26 0.79 -2.05 -17.69
CA GLN A 26 0.49 -0.94 -16.80
C GLN A 26 -0.95 -1.01 -16.29
N ILE A 27 -1.14 -0.60 -15.05
CA ILE A 27 -2.47 -0.45 -14.47
C ILE A 27 -3.22 0.64 -15.23
N SER A 28 -4.45 0.37 -15.63
CA SER A 28 -5.27 1.34 -16.35
C SER A 28 -5.50 2.60 -15.51
N ASP A 29 -5.64 3.75 -16.17
CA ASP A 29 -5.91 5.03 -15.50
C ASP A 29 -7.19 4.97 -14.65
N VAL A 30 -8.20 4.22 -15.11
CA VAL A 30 -9.46 4.03 -14.39
C VAL A 30 -9.23 3.28 -13.08
N HIS A 31 -8.48 2.16 -13.11
CA HIS A 31 -8.16 1.41 -11.90
C HIS A 31 -7.26 2.22 -10.97
N MET A 32 -6.26 2.92 -11.52
CA MET A 32 -5.39 3.77 -10.71
C MET A 32 -6.17 4.88 -10.00
N ALA A 33 -7.07 5.56 -10.70
CA ALA A 33 -7.91 6.60 -10.11
C ALA A 33 -8.77 6.05 -8.95
N ARG A 34 -9.38 4.86 -9.11
CA ARG A 34 -10.14 4.20 -8.04
C ARG A 34 -9.27 3.89 -6.83
N ILE A 35 -8.08 3.32 -7.07
CA ILE A 35 -7.14 2.95 -6.01
C ILE A 35 -6.70 4.17 -5.20
N LEU A 36 -6.33 5.26 -5.88
CA LEU A 36 -5.92 6.50 -5.21
C LEU A 36 -7.07 7.16 -4.47
N GLU A 37 -8.29 7.10 -5.01
CA GLU A 37 -9.49 7.62 -4.34
C GLU A 37 -9.80 6.85 -3.06
N ALA A 38 -9.66 5.51 -3.05
CA ALA A 38 -9.81 4.73 -1.83
C ALA A 38 -8.84 5.18 -0.73
N GLY A 39 -7.59 5.46 -1.08
CA GLY A 39 -6.61 6.01 -0.14
C GLY A 39 -6.96 7.42 0.34
N ARG A 40 -7.54 8.24 -0.53
CA ARG A 40 -8.00 9.59 -0.18
C ARG A 40 -9.19 9.57 0.78
N MET A 41 -10.08 8.58 0.65
CA MET A 41 -11.26 8.41 1.49
C MET A 41 -10.98 7.73 2.83
N ALA A 42 -9.76 7.23 3.03
CA ALA A 42 -9.37 6.59 4.28
C ALA A 42 -9.47 7.55 5.47
N PRO A 43 -9.92 7.08 6.64
CA PRO A 43 -9.95 7.91 7.84
C PRO A 43 -8.54 8.24 8.34
N SER A 44 -8.41 9.38 8.99
CA SER A 44 -7.19 9.78 9.69
C SER A 44 -7.52 10.44 11.05
N ALA A 45 -6.58 10.48 11.95
CA ALA A 45 -6.77 11.10 13.26
C ALA A 45 -7.22 12.56 13.10
N CYS A 46 -8.35 12.91 13.69
CA CYS A 46 -8.99 14.23 13.57
C CYS A 46 -9.12 14.76 12.13
N ASN A 47 -9.10 13.86 11.12
CA ASN A 47 -9.13 14.17 9.70
C ASN A 47 -7.96 15.06 9.22
N TYR A 48 -6.78 14.92 9.83
CA TYR A 48 -5.58 15.68 9.46
C TYR A 48 -4.98 15.30 8.11
N GLN A 49 -5.24 14.08 7.60
CA GLN A 49 -4.87 13.62 6.26
C GLN A 49 -3.38 13.84 5.92
N PRO A 50 -2.45 13.36 6.77
CA PRO A 50 -1.01 13.58 6.57
C PRO A 50 -0.41 12.73 5.46
N GLN A 51 -1.15 11.76 4.90
CA GLN A 51 -0.65 10.84 3.88
C GLN A 51 -0.22 11.57 2.61
N ARG A 52 0.94 11.18 2.08
CA ARG A 52 1.50 11.63 0.79
C ARG A 52 1.92 10.41 -0.01
N VAL A 53 1.45 10.32 -1.23
CA VAL A 53 1.68 9.14 -2.09
C VAL A 53 2.39 9.57 -3.36
N LEU A 54 3.57 9.00 -3.61
CA LEU A 54 4.26 9.12 -4.88
C LEU A 54 3.89 7.92 -5.74
N VAL A 55 3.31 8.16 -6.90
CA VAL A 55 2.94 7.14 -7.88
C VAL A 55 4.08 7.00 -8.89
N LEU A 56 4.78 5.89 -8.84
CA LEU A 56 5.93 5.61 -9.71
C LEU A 56 5.49 4.66 -10.82
N GLN A 57 5.36 5.18 -12.05
CA GLN A 57 4.89 4.44 -13.23
C GLN A 57 5.77 4.64 -14.47
N SER A 58 6.53 5.74 -14.54
CA SER A 58 7.42 5.94 -15.68
C SER A 58 8.59 4.95 -15.65
N ASP A 59 9.08 4.58 -16.82
CA ASP A 59 10.24 3.66 -16.96
C ASP A 59 11.44 4.15 -16.15
N GLU A 60 11.68 5.48 -16.14
CA GLU A 60 12.76 6.09 -15.36
C GLU A 60 12.52 5.91 -13.84
N ALA A 61 11.32 6.18 -13.35
CA ALA A 61 11.00 6.04 -11.93
C ALA A 61 11.09 4.57 -11.48
N ILE A 62 10.62 3.64 -12.30
CA ILE A 62 10.70 2.21 -12.02
C ILE A 62 12.15 1.70 -12.09
N ALA A 63 12.94 2.14 -13.07
CA ALA A 63 14.36 1.82 -13.13
C ALA A 63 15.12 2.33 -11.89
N ARG A 64 14.81 3.56 -11.47
CA ARG A 64 15.36 4.15 -10.24
C ARG A 64 14.94 3.37 -9.00
N MET A 65 13.67 2.96 -8.89
CA MET A 65 13.20 2.12 -7.79
C MET A 65 13.96 0.78 -7.73
N ARG A 66 14.17 0.13 -8.87
CA ARG A 66 14.94 -1.13 -8.96
C ARG A 66 16.40 -0.98 -8.54
N SER A 67 17.00 0.20 -8.75
CA SER A 67 18.37 0.46 -8.30
C SER A 67 18.49 0.67 -6.78
N VAL A 68 17.39 1.05 -6.13
CA VAL A 68 17.31 1.29 -4.68
C VAL A 68 16.96 0.01 -3.91
N THR A 69 16.12 -0.85 -4.47
CA THR A 69 15.67 -2.06 -3.79
C THR A 69 15.23 -3.16 -4.75
N HIS A 70 15.54 -4.41 -4.43
CA HIS A 70 15.03 -5.58 -5.16
C HIS A 70 13.60 -5.98 -4.73
N TRP A 71 13.09 -5.41 -3.65
CA TRP A 71 11.74 -5.71 -3.14
C TRP A 71 10.62 -5.03 -3.92
N ALA A 72 10.93 -4.34 -5.03
CA ALA A 72 9.94 -3.87 -5.99
C ALA A 72 9.36 -5.00 -6.89
N PHE A 73 9.96 -6.21 -6.86
CA PHE A 73 9.47 -7.42 -7.56
C PHE A 73 9.24 -7.23 -9.07
N ASN A 74 9.94 -6.30 -9.71
CA ASN A 74 9.74 -5.90 -11.10
C ASN A 74 8.31 -5.43 -11.42
N ALA A 75 7.56 -4.95 -10.43
CA ALA A 75 6.24 -4.40 -10.64
C ALA A 75 6.29 -3.22 -11.63
N PRO A 76 5.26 -3.08 -12.51
CA PRO A 76 5.18 -1.95 -13.44
C PRO A 76 4.82 -0.63 -12.72
N THR A 77 4.26 -0.72 -11.53
CA THR A 77 3.88 0.43 -10.71
C THR A 77 4.32 0.22 -9.26
N VAL A 78 4.78 1.29 -8.61
CA VAL A 78 5.04 1.29 -7.16
C VAL A 78 4.42 2.55 -6.56
N LEU A 79 3.58 2.39 -5.54
CA LEU A 79 3.19 3.51 -4.68
C LEU A 79 4.21 3.61 -3.54
N LEU A 80 4.82 4.78 -3.38
CA LEU A 80 5.67 5.07 -2.23
C LEU A 80 4.86 5.96 -1.29
N VAL A 81 4.49 5.41 -0.14
CA VAL A 81 3.57 6.04 0.81
C VAL A 81 4.36 6.67 1.94
N CYS A 82 4.14 7.95 2.12
CA CYS A 82 4.74 8.79 3.13
C CYS A 82 3.66 9.44 4.00
N ALA A 83 4.06 10.03 5.11
CA ALA A 83 3.24 10.91 5.92
C ALA A 83 4.00 12.20 6.22
N ASP A 84 3.34 13.35 6.09
CA ASP A 84 3.91 14.63 6.47
C ASP A 84 3.79 14.83 7.99
N LEU A 85 4.92 14.80 8.66
CA LEU A 85 4.99 14.95 10.11
C LEU A 85 4.58 16.35 10.61
N ALA A 86 4.61 17.35 9.72
CA ALA A 86 4.16 18.71 10.06
C ALA A 86 2.64 18.83 10.09
N GLU A 87 1.94 17.95 9.34
CA GLU A 87 0.48 17.94 9.22
C GLU A 87 -0.19 16.77 9.97
N SER A 88 0.57 15.97 10.72
CA SER A 88 0.01 14.86 11.49
C SER A 88 -0.59 15.30 12.84
N TRP A 89 -1.61 14.58 13.27
CA TRP A 89 -2.15 14.75 14.60
C TRP A 89 -1.20 14.18 15.67
N LYS A 90 -1.06 14.90 16.76
CA LYS A 90 -0.26 14.46 17.92
C LYS A 90 -1.08 14.57 19.19
N ASN A 91 -0.97 13.56 20.06
CA ASN A 91 -1.59 13.62 21.37
C ASN A 91 -0.75 14.48 22.33
N VAL A 92 -1.28 14.68 23.54
CA VAL A 92 -0.60 15.47 24.59
C VAL A 92 0.73 14.87 25.05
N ASP A 93 0.92 13.57 24.88
CA ASP A 93 2.16 12.85 25.23
C ASP A 93 3.17 12.84 24.06
N GLY A 94 2.85 13.52 22.95
CA GLY A 94 3.70 13.60 21.75
C GLY A 94 3.65 12.36 20.85
N CYS A 95 2.74 11.42 21.09
CA CYS A 95 2.52 10.31 20.16
C CYS A 95 1.93 10.82 18.84
N ASP A 96 2.54 10.47 17.73
CA ASP A 96 2.21 10.95 16.39
C ASP A 96 1.40 9.89 15.63
N SER A 97 0.31 10.27 14.98
CA SER A 97 -0.54 9.37 14.21
C SER A 97 -0.06 9.14 12.76
N ALA A 98 0.96 9.84 12.30
CA ALA A 98 1.36 9.91 10.89
C ALA A 98 1.53 8.54 10.23
N GLU A 99 2.29 7.61 10.85
CA GLU A 99 2.50 6.28 10.29
C GLU A 99 1.20 5.45 10.28
N VAL A 100 0.37 5.60 11.29
CA VAL A 100 -0.92 4.89 11.41
C VAL A 100 -1.87 5.38 10.33
N ASP A 101 -2.04 6.69 10.18
CA ASP A 101 -2.94 7.30 9.17
C ASP A 101 -2.52 6.91 7.75
N ALA A 102 -1.22 6.99 7.45
CA ALA A 102 -0.70 6.58 6.15
C ALA A 102 -0.83 5.06 5.90
N ALA A 103 -0.70 4.24 6.95
CA ALA A 103 -0.91 2.80 6.88
C ALA A 103 -2.38 2.46 6.59
N ILE A 104 -3.33 3.16 7.20
CA ILE A 104 -4.77 2.99 6.93
C ILE A 104 -5.06 3.35 5.46
N ALA A 105 -4.55 4.49 4.97
CA ALA A 105 -4.71 4.89 3.58
C ALA A 105 -4.14 3.85 2.61
N LEU A 106 -2.96 3.30 2.92
CA LEU A 106 -2.33 2.25 2.10
C LEU A 106 -3.16 0.95 2.09
N ASP A 107 -3.75 0.57 3.23
CA ASP A 107 -4.62 -0.61 3.30
C ASP A 107 -5.87 -0.44 2.44
N HIS A 108 -6.51 0.72 2.48
CA HIS A 108 -7.65 1.04 1.60
C HIS A 108 -7.26 0.93 0.12
N MET A 109 -6.13 1.50 -0.27
CA MET A 109 -5.61 1.37 -1.64
C MET A 109 -5.33 -0.08 -2.01
N MET A 110 -4.81 -0.88 -1.10
CA MET A 110 -4.51 -2.29 -1.32
C MET A 110 -5.79 -3.13 -1.51
N MET A 111 -6.84 -2.84 -0.76
CA MET A 111 -8.13 -3.53 -0.90
C MET A 111 -8.82 -3.15 -2.20
N GLU A 112 -8.83 -1.86 -2.57
CA GLU A 112 -9.39 -1.39 -3.85
C GLU A 112 -8.59 -1.92 -5.05
N ALA A 113 -7.26 -2.02 -4.94
CA ALA A 113 -6.45 -2.65 -5.97
C ALA A 113 -6.90 -4.09 -6.22
N TRP A 114 -7.14 -4.85 -5.16
CA TRP A 114 -7.63 -6.24 -5.26
C TRP A 114 -9.00 -6.32 -5.93
N GLU A 115 -9.92 -5.42 -5.59
CA GLU A 115 -11.24 -5.29 -6.24
C GLU A 115 -11.12 -5.03 -7.75
N CYS A 116 -10.13 -4.22 -8.15
CA CYS A 116 -9.82 -3.93 -9.55
C CYS A 116 -9.05 -5.07 -10.26
N GLY A 117 -8.81 -6.22 -9.62
CA GLY A 117 -7.97 -7.30 -10.17
C GLY A 117 -6.48 -6.99 -10.19
N VAL A 118 -6.05 -5.93 -9.50
CA VAL A 118 -4.65 -5.52 -9.38
C VAL A 118 -4.04 -6.13 -8.13
N GLY A 119 -3.01 -6.97 -8.32
CA GLY A 119 -2.24 -7.53 -7.22
C GLY A 119 -1.27 -6.51 -6.62
N SER A 120 -1.02 -6.63 -5.32
CA SER A 120 -0.07 -5.76 -4.62
C SER A 120 0.62 -6.47 -3.47
N THR A 121 1.67 -5.85 -2.94
CA THR A 121 2.30 -6.32 -1.70
C THR A 121 2.83 -5.13 -0.89
N TRP A 122 2.62 -5.17 0.43
CA TRP A 122 3.17 -4.18 1.36
C TRP A 122 4.63 -4.48 1.65
N VAL A 123 5.52 -3.50 1.50
CA VAL A 123 6.96 -3.65 1.73
C VAL A 123 7.51 -2.52 2.58
N ARG A 124 8.29 -2.88 3.60
CA ARG A 124 9.11 -1.95 4.40
C ARG A 124 10.62 -2.29 4.35
N GLY A 125 11.02 -3.28 3.57
CA GLY A 125 12.40 -3.74 3.45
C GLY A 125 13.23 -2.87 2.49
N PHE A 126 13.48 -1.61 2.83
CA PHE A 126 14.34 -0.69 2.07
C PHE A 126 15.15 0.22 3.01
N ASP A 127 16.24 0.77 2.51
CA ASP A 127 17.00 1.84 3.20
C ASP A 127 16.26 3.17 2.98
N GLU A 128 15.70 3.74 4.07
CA GLU A 128 14.94 4.99 4.02
C GLU A 128 15.78 6.17 3.52
N ARG A 129 17.05 6.23 3.89
CA ARG A 129 17.98 7.31 3.47
C ARG A 129 18.22 7.26 1.97
N VAL A 130 18.48 6.06 1.43
CA VAL A 130 18.69 5.85 0.00
C VAL A 130 17.40 6.16 -0.79
N MET A 131 16.26 5.70 -0.28
CA MET A 131 14.95 5.96 -0.89
C MET A 131 14.64 7.46 -0.95
N ARG A 132 14.86 8.17 0.17
CA ARG A 132 14.67 9.61 0.29
C ARG A 132 15.49 10.39 -0.72
N GLN A 133 16.78 10.04 -0.85
CA GLN A 133 17.68 10.67 -1.80
C GLN A 133 17.28 10.39 -3.25
N ALA A 134 16.92 9.16 -3.55
CA ALA A 134 16.53 8.76 -4.91
C ALA A 134 15.30 9.47 -5.44
N PHE A 135 14.32 9.74 -4.57
CA PHE A 135 13.02 10.33 -4.97
C PHE A 135 12.81 11.77 -4.47
N GLY A 136 13.83 12.41 -3.91
CA GLY A 136 13.74 13.80 -3.46
C GLY A 136 12.70 14.02 -2.35
N ILE A 137 12.51 13.04 -1.46
CA ILE A 137 11.47 13.09 -0.43
C ILE A 137 11.84 14.10 0.66
N PRO A 138 10.96 15.07 1.00
CA PRO A 138 11.23 16.06 2.03
C PRO A 138 11.61 15.44 3.38
N ALA A 139 12.49 16.09 4.13
CA ALA A 139 12.91 15.61 5.45
C ALA A 139 11.73 15.56 6.46
N THR A 140 10.71 16.39 6.25
CA THR A 140 9.49 16.42 7.05
C THR A 140 8.54 15.24 6.78
N TRP A 141 8.77 14.49 5.70
CA TRP A 141 7.94 13.34 5.39
C TRP A 141 8.58 12.04 5.91
N LYS A 142 7.81 11.28 6.66
CA LYS A 142 8.17 9.92 7.06
C LYS A 142 7.82 8.95 5.92
N ILE A 143 8.78 8.16 5.46
CA ILE A 143 8.49 7.08 4.50
C ILE A 143 7.91 5.91 5.29
N VAL A 144 6.66 5.55 5.01
CA VAL A 144 5.93 4.51 5.75
C VAL A 144 6.10 3.14 5.11
N ALA A 145 5.83 3.04 3.83
CA ALA A 145 5.96 1.80 3.08
C ALA A 145 6.02 2.05 1.57
N MET A 146 6.40 1.06 0.82
CA MET A 146 6.14 1.01 -0.61
C MET A 146 5.18 -0.14 -0.93
N MET A 147 4.36 0.03 -1.97
CA MET A 147 3.44 -0.97 -2.48
C MET A 147 3.70 -1.22 -3.96
N PRO A 148 4.57 -2.19 -4.31
CA PRO A 148 4.65 -2.73 -5.65
C PRO A 148 3.31 -3.33 -6.07
N MET A 149 2.83 -3.00 -7.28
CA MET A 149 1.53 -3.42 -7.77
C MET A 149 1.47 -3.56 -9.29
N GLY A 150 0.52 -4.34 -9.77
CA GLY A 150 0.30 -4.65 -11.17
C GLY A 150 -0.64 -5.84 -11.34
N TYR A 151 -0.98 -6.20 -12.56
CA TYR A 151 -1.78 -7.40 -12.80
C TYR A 151 -0.96 -8.65 -12.48
N PRO A 152 -1.51 -9.62 -11.71
CA PRO A 152 -0.78 -10.83 -11.35
C PRO A 152 -0.40 -11.63 -12.58
N ALA A 153 0.86 -12.07 -12.66
CA ALA A 153 1.28 -13.00 -13.71
C ALA A 153 0.58 -14.35 -13.56
N GLU A 154 0.38 -15.08 -14.66
CA GLU A 154 -0.27 -16.40 -14.64
C GLU A 154 0.42 -17.39 -13.69
N SER A 155 1.73 -17.27 -13.51
CA SER A 155 2.52 -18.10 -12.59
C SER A 155 2.51 -17.59 -11.14
N ALA A 156 1.85 -16.47 -10.84
CA ALA A 156 1.77 -15.95 -9.49
C ALA A 156 0.93 -16.86 -8.58
N ARG A 157 1.40 -17.10 -7.36
CA ARG A 157 0.69 -17.92 -6.36
C ARG A 157 0.84 -17.30 -4.99
N PRO A 158 -0.16 -17.44 -4.11
CA PRO A 158 -0.04 -17.03 -2.72
C PRO A 158 1.04 -17.83 -2.01
N SER A 159 1.73 -17.18 -1.09
CA SER A 159 2.65 -17.85 -0.17
C SER A 159 1.87 -18.77 0.80
N ILE A 160 2.52 -19.82 1.30
CA ILE A 160 1.96 -20.67 2.37
C ILE A 160 1.56 -19.87 3.61
N TRP A 161 2.19 -18.72 3.85
CA TRP A 161 1.86 -17.81 4.95
C TRP A 161 0.50 -17.13 4.80
N HIS A 162 -0.03 -17.04 3.58
CA HIS A 162 -1.37 -16.53 3.34
C HIS A 162 -2.45 -17.35 4.05
N PHE A 163 -2.25 -18.66 4.13
CA PHE A 163 -3.20 -19.60 4.74
C PHE A 163 -3.01 -19.78 6.24
N LYS A 164 -1.98 -19.14 6.84
CA LYS A 164 -1.73 -19.24 8.28
C LYS A 164 -2.28 -18.01 8.99
N ARG A 165 -3.16 -18.25 9.93
CA ARG A 165 -3.71 -17.23 10.83
C ARG A 165 -3.67 -17.75 12.25
N LYS A 166 -3.43 -16.86 13.18
CA LYS A 166 -3.63 -17.13 14.60
C LYS A 166 -5.10 -17.40 14.87
N SER A 167 -5.40 -18.13 15.94
CA SER A 167 -6.77 -18.35 16.37
C SER A 167 -7.40 -17.04 16.89
N ASN A 168 -8.73 -17.01 16.97
CA ASN A 168 -9.43 -15.86 17.53
C ASN A 168 -9.02 -15.59 18.98
N GLU A 169 -8.82 -16.64 19.76
CA GLU A 169 -8.43 -16.59 21.19
C GLU A 169 -7.02 -16.00 21.39
N GLU A 170 -6.12 -16.16 20.40
CA GLU A 170 -4.79 -15.54 20.43
C GLU A 170 -4.82 -14.06 20.09
N ILE A 171 -5.84 -13.59 19.35
CA ILE A 171 -5.94 -12.21 18.83
C ILE A 171 -6.91 -11.38 19.66
N TYR A 172 -8.05 -11.95 20.06
CA TYR A 172 -9.14 -11.23 20.71
C TYR A 172 -9.31 -11.66 22.15
N ARG A 173 -9.59 -10.70 23.01
CA ARG A 173 -9.93 -10.93 24.41
C ARG A 173 -11.18 -10.14 24.76
N PHE A 174 -12.21 -10.81 25.19
CA PHE A 174 -13.40 -10.19 25.74
C PHE A 174 -13.17 -9.87 27.22
N ILE A 175 -13.47 -8.64 27.66
CA ILE A 175 -13.26 -8.15 29.02
C ILE A 175 -14.62 -7.80 29.60
#